data_8e53fbbf9198b210036b0e0e3db3e23e
#
_entry.id   8e53fbbf9198b210036b0e0e3db3e23e
#
_cell.length_a   1.000
_cell.length_b   1.000
_cell.length_c   1.000
_cell.angle_alpha   90.00
_cell.angle_beta   90.00
_cell.angle_gamma   90.00
#
_symmetry.space_group_name_H-M   'P 1'
#
loop_
_entity.id
_entity.type
_entity.pdbx_description
1 polymer ?
#
loop_
_entity_poly.entity_id
_entity_poly.type
_entity_poly.pdbx_seq_one_letter_code
_entity_poly.pdbx_strand_id
1 'polypeptide(L)'
;MNVANQRDKIKLYGFNNLTKTLSFNMYDICYTKTVEDRIDYIEYIDEQYNAERLTGILREVTNIIGAHILNISVQDYEPQGSSVTILICEDGEKIQQQLPLNGCPGDEMILAHLDKSHLTVHTYPEYHPDGGVCTFRADIDVSTCGEISPLNALDYLINKFDADIITMDYRVRGFTRDIYGRKLFIDHDLQSIQDYIDPEIKKKYQMIDVNVYQEHIFHTKCKVKEADLDEYLFHFTKDDISPKEVAAITAKLNKERDEIFYGRNFGAQEAAYD
;
A
#
# COMPACT_ATOMS: atom_id res chain seq x y z
N MET A 1 2.83 -7.84 22.13
CA MET A 1 2.67 -6.65 23.02
C MET A 1 3.69 -5.62 22.55
N ASN A 2 3.25 -4.69 21.69
CA ASN A 2 4.11 -3.63 21.15
C ASN A 2 4.52 -2.66 22.25
N VAL A 3 5.79 -2.67 22.62
CA VAL A 3 6.44 -1.68 23.51
C VAL A 3 6.89 -0.46 22.68
N ALA A 4 6.15 -0.10 21.64
CA ALA A 4 6.44 1.07 20.83
C ALA A 4 5.67 2.28 21.37
N ASN A 5 6.43 3.17 22.01
CA ASN A 5 6.13 4.60 22.20
C ASN A 5 4.99 5.03 23.15
N GLN A 6 5.19 4.85 24.46
CA GLN A 6 4.82 5.92 25.40
C GLN A 6 5.98 6.96 25.46
N ARG A 7 6.29 7.60 24.35
CA ARG A 7 7.02 8.88 24.39
C ARG A 7 6.02 9.95 24.81
N ASP A 8 6.41 10.86 25.68
CA ASP A 8 5.55 11.94 26.17
C ASP A 8 4.86 12.62 24.99
N LYS A 9 3.53 12.46 24.87
CA LYS A 9 2.74 13.12 23.84
C LYS A 9 2.98 14.61 23.94
N ILE A 10 3.37 15.23 22.82
CA ILE A 10 3.57 16.68 22.75
C ILE A 10 2.24 17.35 23.12
N LYS A 11 2.25 18.23 24.13
CA LYS A 11 1.06 19.00 24.50
C LYS A 11 0.81 20.07 23.46
N LEU A 12 -0.28 19.93 22.72
CA LEU A 12 -0.67 20.83 21.63
C LEU A 12 -1.57 21.96 22.14
N TYR A 13 -1.51 23.09 21.45
CA TYR A 13 -2.45 24.20 21.58
C TYR A 13 -3.60 24.01 20.57
N GLY A 14 -4.77 23.61 21.07
CA GLY A 14 -5.90 23.28 20.22
C GLY A 14 -5.82 21.84 19.65
N PHE A 15 -6.24 21.67 18.41
CA PHE A 15 -6.20 20.37 17.72
C PHE A 15 -4.96 20.23 16.83
N ASN A 16 -4.65 18.98 16.47
CA ASN A 16 -3.53 18.68 15.60
C ASN A 16 -3.89 18.94 14.12
N ASN A 17 -3.25 19.93 13.50
CA ASN A 17 -3.47 20.35 12.11
C ASN A 17 -2.59 19.62 11.08
N LEU A 18 -1.80 18.66 11.49
CA LEU A 18 -0.96 17.91 10.58
C LEU A 18 -1.78 16.96 9.71
N THR A 19 -1.43 16.90 8.43
CA THR A 19 -1.93 15.87 7.52
C THR A 19 -0.83 14.84 7.29
N LYS A 20 -1.16 13.56 7.48
CA LYS A 20 -0.27 12.42 7.33
C LYS A 20 -0.78 11.55 6.20
N THR A 21 0.05 11.27 5.22
CA THR A 21 -0.30 10.40 4.10
C THR A 21 0.69 9.25 3.99
N LEU A 22 0.17 8.05 3.86
CA LEU A 22 0.91 6.84 3.54
C LEU A 22 0.41 6.30 2.21
N SER A 23 1.29 6.17 1.22
CA SER A 23 1.08 5.38 0.01
C SER A 23 1.80 4.05 0.19
N PHE A 24 1.08 2.95 0.06
CA PHE A 24 1.58 1.59 0.19
C PHE A 24 1.28 0.86 -1.11
N ASN A 25 2.31 0.64 -1.92
CA ASN A 25 2.19 -0.03 -3.21
C ASN A 25 2.89 -1.38 -3.11
N MET A 26 2.17 -2.44 -3.42
CA MET A 26 2.69 -3.80 -3.41
C MET A 26 2.65 -4.42 -4.80
N TYR A 27 3.60 -5.32 -5.05
CA TYR A 27 3.71 -6.08 -6.28
C TYR A 27 3.96 -7.55 -5.95
N ASP A 28 3.18 -8.41 -6.57
CA ASP A 28 3.31 -9.86 -6.56
C ASP A 28 3.56 -10.35 -7.98
N ILE A 29 4.45 -11.33 -8.15
CA ILE A 29 4.88 -11.79 -9.46
C ILE A 29 4.57 -13.29 -9.56
N CYS A 30 4.13 -13.71 -10.74
CA CYS A 30 3.84 -15.10 -11.04
C CYS A 30 4.35 -15.47 -12.44
N TYR A 31 4.60 -16.73 -12.68
CA TYR A 31 4.96 -17.25 -14.00
C TYR A 31 3.96 -18.29 -14.48
N THR A 32 3.48 -18.10 -15.70
CA THR A 32 2.53 -18.97 -16.41
C THR A 32 3.17 -19.53 -17.68
N LYS A 33 2.78 -20.74 -18.09
CA LYS A 33 3.30 -21.37 -19.32
C LYS A 33 2.48 -21.01 -20.56
N THR A 34 1.17 -21.01 -20.44
CA THR A 34 0.25 -20.90 -21.57
C THR A 34 -0.53 -19.59 -21.56
N VAL A 35 -1.24 -19.30 -22.64
CA VAL A 35 -2.15 -18.14 -22.69
C VAL A 35 -3.35 -18.39 -21.77
N GLU A 36 -3.83 -19.62 -21.73
CA GLU A 36 -4.93 -20.06 -20.87
C GLU A 36 -4.56 -19.83 -19.41
N ASP A 37 -3.37 -20.28 -18.95
CA ASP A 37 -2.91 -20.04 -17.59
C ASP A 37 -2.84 -18.55 -17.22
N ARG A 38 -2.57 -17.66 -18.18
CA ARG A 38 -2.56 -16.21 -17.94
C ARG A 38 -3.95 -15.67 -17.69
N ILE A 39 -4.93 -16.13 -18.45
CA ILE A 39 -6.34 -15.77 -18.25
C ILE A 39 -6.80 -16.29 -16.89
N ASP A 40 -6.54 -17.56 -16.59
CA ASP A 40 -6.89 -18.17 -15.31
C ASP A 40 -6.21 -17.44 -14.12
N TYR A 41 -4.98 -16.96 -14.30
CA TYR A 41 -4.30 -16.15 -13.28
C TYR A 41 -5.02 -14.83 -13.03
N ILE A 42 -5.47 -14.13 -14.07
CA ILE A 42 -6.22 -12.86 -13.91
C ILE A 42 -7.54 -13.13 -13.18
N GLU A 43 -8.29 -14.15 -13.59
CA GLU A 43 -9.54 -14.54 -12.93
C GLU A 43 -9.29 -14.89 -11.46
N TYR A 44 -8.23 -15.66 -11.17
CA TYR A 44 -7.84 -16.01 -9.80
C TYR A 44 -7.54 -14.75 -8.96
N ILE A 45 -6.78 -13.78 -9.49
CA ILE A 45 -6.44 -12.55 -8.77
C ILE A 45 -7.71 -11.71 -8.52
N ASP A 46 -8.59 -11.58 -9.50
CA ASP A 46 -9.85 -10.83 -9.36
C ASP A 46 -10.78 -11.48 -8.31
N GLU A 47 -10.84 -12.80 -8.24
CA GLU A 47 -11.55 -13.50 -7.18
C GLU A 47 -10.91 -13.28 -5.80
N GLN A 48 -9.56 -13.33 -5.73
CA GLN A 48 -8.82 -13.20 -4.47
C GLN A 48 -8.82 -11.77 -3.94
N TYR A 49 -8.87 -10.76 -4.81
CA TYR A 49 -8.75 -9.34 -4.43
C TYR A 49 -9.91 -8.49 -5.00
N ASN A 50 -11.13 -9.06 -4.95
CA ASN A 50 -12.35 -8.34 -5.30
C ASN A 50 -12.67 -7.22 -4.27
N ALA A 51 -13.62 -6.36 -4.63
CA ALA A 51 -13.99 -5.21 -3.81
C ALA A 51 -14.50 -5.59 -2.40
N GLU A 52 -15.13 -6.76 -2.22
CA GLU A 52 -15.59 -7.25 -0.91
C GLU A 52 -14.40 -7.55 0.01
N ARG A 53 -13.42 -8.33 -0.47
CA ARG A 53 -12.22 -8.68 0.31
C ARG A 53 -11.38 -7.43 0.60
N LEU A 54 -11.17 -6.55 -0.39
CA LEU A 54 -10.46 -5.29 -0.21
C LEU A 54 -11.14 -4.39 0.81
N THR A 55 -12.48 -4.33 0.81
CA THR A 55 -13.25 -3.63 1.84
C THR A 55 -12.95 -4.19 3.23
N GLY A 56 -12.88 -5.51 3.38
CA GLY A 56 -12.50 -6.16 4.64
C GLY A 56 -11.11 -5.74 5.11
N ILE A 57 -10.13 -5.68 4.20
CA ILE A 57 -8.75 -5.23 4.50
C ILE A 57 -8.75 -3.78 4.97
N LEU A 58 -9.39 -2.87 4.24
CA LEU A 58 -9.39 -1.45 4.59
C LEU A 58 -10.19 -1.15 5.86
N ARG A 59 -11.24 -1.92 6.18
CA ARG A 59 -11.94 -1.85 7.47
C ARG A 59 -11.00 -2.18 8.62
N GLU A 60 -10.20 -3.22 8.48
CA GLU A 60 -9.22 -3.58 9.52
C GLU A 60 -8.10 -2.52 9.65
N VAL A 61 -7.60 -1.97 8.55
CA VAL A 61 -6.69 -0.81 8.59
C VAL A 61 -7.33 0.34 9.36
N THR A 62 -8.60 0.66 9.09
CA THR A 62 -9.34 1.74 9.79
C THR A 62 -9.42 1.48 11.30
N ASN A 63 -9.71 0.23 11.70
CA ASN A 63 -9.75 -0.17 13.10
C ASN A 63 -8.36 -0.03 13.78
N ILE A 64 -7.31 -0.52 13.13
CA ILE A 64 -5.92 -0.48 13.65
C ILE A 64 -5.46 0.96 13.88
N ILE A 65 -5.77 1.87 12.97
CA ILE A 65 -5.38 3.28 13.13
C ILE A 65 -6.29 4.06 14.09
N GLY A 66 -7.39 3.45 14.56
CA GLY A 66 -8.31 4.06 15.52
C GLY A 66 -9.27 5.09 14.92
N ALA A 67 -9.63 4.92 13.64
CA ALA A 67 -10.56 5.78 12.93
C ALA A 67 -11.98 5.19 12.87
N HIS A 68 -12.96 6.03 12.56
CA HIS A 68 -14.37 5.67 12.35
C HIS A 68 -14.77 5.82 10.90
N ILE A 69 -15.46 4.81 10.35
CA ILE A 69 -15.93 4.81 8.97
C ILE A 69 -17.16 5.70 8.82
N LEU A 70 -17.11 6.61 7.84
CA LEU A 70 -18.23 7.47 7.46
C LEU A 70 -18.98 6.94 6.25
N ASN A 71 -18.25 6.51 5.23
CA ASN A 71 -18.82 6.00 3.98
C ASN A 71 -17.86 5.02 3.31
N ILE A 72 -18.38 4.12 2.49
CA ILE A 72 -17.63 3.17 1.67
C ILE A 72 -18.20 3.19 0.26
N SER A 73 -17.32 3.31 -0.73
CA SER A 73 -17.62 3.15 -2.15
C SER A 73 -16.78 2.01 -2.69
N VAL A 74 -17.39 1.13 -3.47
CA VAL A 74 -16.76 -0.08 -4.02
C VAL A 74 -17.06 -0.21 -5.50
N GLN A 75 -16.10 -0.76 -6.26
CA GLN A 75 -16.27 -1.05 -7.66
C GLN A 75 -15.33 -2.19 -8.07
N ASP A 76 -15.90 -3.21 -8.73
CA ASP A 76 -15.15 -4.18 -9.52
C ASP A 76 -15.21 -3.73 -10.98
N TYR A 77 -14.08 -3.78 -11.67
CA TYR A 77 -13.94 -3.28 -13.05
C TYR A 77 -14.05 -4.41 -14.06
N GLU A 78 -14.57 -4.07 -15.23
CA GLU A 78 -14.50 -4.91 -16.41
C GLU A 78 -13.40 -4.38 -17.35
N PRO A 79 -12.44 -5.19 -17.82
CA PRO A 79 -12.43 -6.66 -17.68
C PRO A 79 -11.76 -7.17 -16.41
N GLN A 80 -11.07 -6.35 -15.61
CA GLN A 80 -10.33 -6.79 -14.43
C GLN A 80 -9.99 -5.64 -13.46
N GLY A 81 -9.70 -6.01 -12.20
CA GLY A 81 -9.31 -5.09 -11.15
C GLY A 81 -10.48 -4.57 -10.33
N SER A 82 -10.16 -4.01 -9.18
CA SER A 82 -11.14 -3.52 -8.20
C SER A 82 -10.67 -2.23 -7.54
N SER A 83 -11.61 -1.46 -7.02
CA SER A 83 -11.31 -0.33 -6.14
C SER A 83 -12.25 -0.22 -4.97
N VAL A 84 -11.71 0.29 -3.87
CA VAL A 84 -12.49 0.65 -2.67
C VAL A 84 -12.02 1.99 -2.17
N THR A 85 -12.98 2.86 -1.80
CA THR A 85 -12.73 4.11 -1.10
C THR A 85 -13.51 4.14 0.20
N ILE A 86 -12.82 4.42 1.31
CA ILE A 86 -13.43 4.58 2.64
C ILE A 86 -13.16 6.00 3.13
N LEU A 87 -14.23 6.73 3.44
CA LEU A 87 -14.15 7.99 4.16
C LEU A 87 -14.14 7.73 5.65
N ILE A 88 -13.22 8.37 6.37
CA ILE A 88 -13.04 8.17 7.81
C ILE A 88 -13.00 9.49 8.58
N CYS A 89 -13.18 9.40 9.89
CA CYS A 89 -12.92 10.50 10.82
C CYS A 89 -12.30 9.97 12.12
N GLU A 90 -11.63 10.86 12.86
CA GLU A 90 -11.00 10.57 14.16
C GLU A 90 -12.03 10.46 15.29
N ASP A 91 -13.03 11.33 15.30
CA ASP A 91 -14.03 11.47 16.38
C ASP A 91 -15.42 11.02 15.91
N GLY A 92 -15.85 9.82 16.33
CA GLY A 92 -17.18 9.29 16.00
C GLY A 92 -18.37 10.08 16.61
N GLU A 93 -18.19 10.80 17.72
CA GLU A 93 -19.26 11.51 18.40
C GLU A 93 -19.70 12.81 17.68
N LYS A 94 -18.83 13.41 16.87
CA LYS A 94 -19.13 14.63 16.11
C LYS A 94 -19.90 14.40 14.80
N ILE A 95 -20.07 13.15 14.39
CA ILE A 95 -20.69 12.78 13.09
C ILE A 95 -22.19 13.09 13.08
N GLN A 96 -22.88 12.98 14.21
CA GLN A 96 -24.36 13.14 14.26
C GLN A 96 -24.87 14.56 14.03
N GLN A 97 -23.99 15.56 13.98
CA GLN A 97 -24.40 16.98 13.90
C GLN A 97 -24.18 17.65 12.53
N GLN A 98 -23.59 17.00 11.53
CA GLN A 98 -23.14 17.66 10.29
C GLN A 98 -23.55 17.01 8.95
N LEU A 99 -24.52 16.11 8.92
CA LEU A 99 -25.06 15.63 7.63
C LEU A 99 -26.31 16.46 7.26
N PRO A 100 -26.20 17.40 6.31
CA PRO A 100 -27.43 17.97 5.69
C PRO A 100 -28.02 16.89 4.77
N LEU A 101 -29.23 16.45 5.09
CA LEU A 101 -29.94 15.36 4.41
C LEU A 101 -30.59 15.76 3.07
N ASN A 102 -30.13 16.80 2.38
CA ASN A 102 -30.79 17.31 1.17
C ASN A 102 -29.83 17.71 0.06
N GLY A 103 -29.07 16.74 -0.49
CA GLY A 103 -28.24 16.93 -1.67
C GLY A 103 -28.22 15.69 -2.58
N CYS A 104 -27.87 15.84 -3.84
CA CYS A 104 -27.64 14.69 -4.72
C CYS A 104 -26.49 13.84 -4.19
N PRO A 105 -26.62 12.51 -4.08
CA PRO A 105 -25.60 11.62 -3.49
C PRO A 105 -24.20 11.74 -4.10
N GLY A 106 -24.07 12.21 -5.34
CA GLY A 106 -22.80 12.38 -6.02
C GLY A 106 -22.00 13.60 -5.57
N ASP A 107 -22.65 14.73 -5.34
CA ASP A 107 -21.97 15.99 -4.99
C ASP A 107 -21.50 15.98 -3.52
N GLU A 108 -22.25 15.34 -2.64
CA GLU A 108 -21.87 15.15 -1.24
C GLU A 108 -20.67 14.21 -1.07
N MET A 109 -20.57 13.18 -1.91
CA MET A 109 -19.41 12.28 -1.89
C MET A 109 -18.11 12.97 -2.33
N ILE A 110 -18.17 13.85 -3.33
CA ILE A 110 -17.00 14.61 -3.80
C ILE A 110 -16.52 15.58 -2.72
N LEU A 111 -17.41 16.32 -2.08
CA LEU A 111 -17.07 17.24 -0.97
C LEU A 111 -16.50 16.48 0.23
N ALA A 112 -17.10 15.38 0.63
CA ALA A 112 -16.61 14.55 1.73
C ALA A 112 -15.23 13.97 1.44
N HIS A 113 -14.96 13.57 0.20
CA HIS A 113 -13.65 13.06 -0.20
C HIS A 113 -12.54 14.11 -0.15
N LEU A 114 -12.86 15.37 -0.41
CA LEU A 114 -11.89 16.47 -0.36
C LEU A 114 -11.62 16.97 1.07
N ASP A 115 -12.61 16.91 1.95
CA ASP A 115 -12.57 17.51 3.29
C ASP A 115 -12.29 16.51 4.42
N LYS A 116 -12.33 15.20 4.15
CA LYS A 116 -12.19 14.15 5.15
C LYS A 116 -10.99 13.26 4.91
N SER A 117 -10.51 12.68 6.00
CA SER A 117 -9.53 11.59 5.92
C SER A 117 -10.11 10.39 5.19
N HIS A 118 -9.28 9.68 4.45
CA HIS A 118 -9.74 8.58 3.60
C HIS A 118 -8.70 7.48 3.45
N LEU A 119 -9.19 6.30 3.08
CA LEU A 119 -8.41 5.18 2.58
C LEU A 119 -8.91 4.85 1.18
N THR A 120 -7.99 4.54 0.28
CA THR A 120 -8.33 4.00 -1.04
C THR A 120 -7.46 2.79 -1.35
N VAL A 121 -7.99 1.87 -2.14
CA VAL A 121 -7.21 0.80 -2.78
C VAL A 121 -7.64 0.66 -4.23
N HIS A 122 -6.66 0.45 -5.09
CA HIS A 122 -6.84 0.08 -6.50
C HIS A 122 -5.98 -1.13 -6.81
N THR A 123 -6.53 -2.07 -7.58
CA THR A 123 -5.79 -3.26 -8.02
C THR A 123 -5.56 -3.25 -9.51
N TYR A 124 -4.42 -3.78 -9.94
CA TYR A 124 -3.96 -3.81 -11.32
C TYR A 124 -3.33 -5.18 -11.60
N PRO A 125 -4.13 -6.22 -11.85
CA PRO A 125 -3.61 -7.48 -12.37
C PRO A 125 -3.23 -7.32 -13.84
N GLU A 126 -2.06 -7.84 -14.24
CA GLU A 126 -1.61 -7.74 -15.62
C GLU A 126 -0.73 -8.94 -16.02
N TYR A 127 -0.57 -9.16 -17.32
CA TYR A 127 0.42 -10.10 -17.86
C TYR A 127 1.06 -9.57 -19.14
N HIS A 128 2.32 -9.95 -19.36
CA HIS A 128 2.99 -9.67 -20.62
C HIS A 128 2.67 -10.78 -21.64
N PRO A 129 2.21 -10.44 -22.87
CA PRO A 129 1.78 -11.44 -23.85
C PRO A 129 2.84 -12.47 -24.22
N ASP A 130 4.11 -12.04 -24.30
CA ASP A 130 5.23 -12.86 -24.77
C ASP A 130 6.13 -13.40 -23.64
N GLY A 131 5.93 -12.95 -22.40
CA GLY A 131 6.89 -13.17 -21.30
C GLY A 131 6.60 -14.37 -20.42
N GLY A 132 5.35 -14.74 -20.25
CA GLY A 132 4.90 -15.69 -19.24
C GLY A 132 4.93 -15.15 -17.81
N VAL A 133 5.46 -13.95 -17.59
CA VAL A 133 5.40 -13.27 -16.30
C VAL A 133 4.06 -12.54 -16.17
N CYS A 134 3.42 -12.73 -15.04
CA CYS A 134 2.21 -12.03 -14.63
C CYS A 134 2.54 -11.20 -13.39
N THR A 135 1.94 -10.03 -13.26
CA THR A 135 2.15 -9.13 -12.11
C THR A 135 0.83 -8.70 -11.53
N PHE A 136 0.71 -8.76 -10.23
CA PHE A 136 -0.38 -8.15 -9.49
C PHE A 136 0.15 -6.96 -8.71
N ARG A 137 -0.46 -5.79 -8.91
CA ARG A 137 -0.18 -4.58 -8.14
C ARG A 137 -1.43 -4.15 -7.39
N ALA A 138 -1.25 -3.76 -6.13
CA ALA A 138 -2.27 -3.04 -5.38
C ALA A 138 -1.67 -1.76 -4.82
N ASP A 139 -2.36 -0.64 -5.07
CA ASP A 139 -2.00 0.68 -4.56
C ASP A 139 -2.99 1.06 -3.45
N ILE A 140 -2.48 1.30 -2.25
CA ILE A 140 -3.26 1.68 -1.07
C ILE A 140 -2.79 3.04 -0.59
N ASP A 141 -3.71 4.00 -0.53
CA ASP A 141 -3.46 5.32 0.04
C ASP A 141 -4.26 5.50 1.33
N VAL A 142 -3.57 5.96 2.37
CA VAL A 142 -4.18 6.31 3.66
C VAL A 142 -3.84 7.77 3.96
N SER A 143 -4.84 8.64 3.95
CA SER A 143 -4.70 10.05 4.29
C SER A 143 -5.47 10.36 5.56
N THR A 144 -4.75 10.87 6.57
CA THR A 144 -5.31 11.19 7.88
C THR A 144 -4.94 12.61 8.30
N CYS A 145 -5.73 13.18 9.18
CA CYS A 145 -5.41 14.39 9.92
C CYS A 145 -5.48 14.10 11.43
N GLY A 146 -5.03 15.03 12.24
CA GLY A 146 -5.12 14.89 13.68
C GLY A 146 -4.05 13.95 14.28
N GLU A 147 -4.42 13.20 15.30
CA GLU A 147 -3.50 12.31 16.03
C GLU A 147 -3.33 10.94 15.38
N ILE A 148 -4.21 10.55 14.47
CA ILE A 148 -4.16 9.25 13.79
C ILE A 148 -2.88 9.13 12.96
N SER A 149 -2.18 8.00 13.09
CA SER A 149 -1.01 7.67 12.27
C SER A 149 -1.27 6.46 11.38
N PRO A 150 -1.20 6.59 10.05
CA PRO A 150 -1.33 5.46 9.15
C PRO A 150 -0.19 4.44 9.28
N LEU A 151 0.97 4.82 9.83
CA LEU A 151 2.11 3.91 10.06
C LEU A 151 1.78 2.74 10.99
N ASN A 152 0.77 2.89 11.85
CA ASN A 152 0.34 1.82 12.76
C ASN A 152 -0.22 0.58 12.03
N ALA A 153 -0.63 0.73 10.77
CA ALA A 153 -1.18 -0.36 9.97
C ALA A 153 -0.14 -1.10 9.12
N LEU A 154 1.16 -0.69 9.15
CA LEU A 154 2.18 -1.25 8.26
C LEU A 154 2.36 -2.75 8.42
N ASP A 155 2.53 -3.25 9.65
CA ASP A 155 2.72 -4.68 9.89
C ASP A 155 1.53 -5.50 9.39
N TYR A 156 0.31 -4.98 9.57
CA TYR A 156 -0.89 -5.63 9.07
C TYR A 156 -0.91 -5.67 7.53
N LEU A 157 -0.63 -4.56 6.86
CA LEU A 157 -0.62 -4.48 5.40
C LEU A 157 0.45 -5.39 4.80
N ILE A 158 1.68 -5.35 5.32
CA ILE A 158 2.79 -6.19 4.85
C ILE A 158 2.44 -7.67 4.99
N ASN A 159 1.95 -8.10 6.18
CA ASN A 159 1.58 -9.49 6.41
C ASN A 159 0.34 -9.92 5.63
N LYS A 160 -0.58 -9.00 5.33
CA LYS A 160 -1.84 -9.32 4.66
C LYS A 160 -1.66 -9.62 3.18
N PHE A 161 -0.77 -8.88 2.53
CA PHE A 161 -0.45 -9.07 1.12
C PHE A 161 0.71 -10.03 0.90
N ASP A 162 1.66 -10.10 1.85
CA ASP A 162 2.86 -10.94 1.80
C ASP A 162 3.64 -10.83 0.47
N ALA A 163 3.70 -9.61 -0.07
CA ALA A 163 4.12 -9.31 -1.43
C ALA A 163 5.63 -9.42 -1.66
N ASP A 164 6.03 -9.62 -2.91
CA ASP A 164 7.43 -9.69 -3.35
C ASP A 164 8.17 -8.37 -3.22
N ILE A 165 7.51 -7.29 -3.65
CA ILE A 165 8.04 -5.94 -3.61
C ILE A 165 7.01 -5.02 -2.98
N ILE A 166 7.48 -4.15 -2.09
CA ILE A 166 6.64 -3.12 -1.47
C ILE A 166 7.37 -1.78 -1.60
N THR A 167 6.64 -0.76 -2.03
CA THR A 167 7.10 0.62 -2.03
C THR A 167 6.18 1.44 -1.11
N MET A 168 6.78 2.12 -0.15
CA MET A 168 6.04 2.92 0.83
C MET A 168 6.51 4.36 0.78
N ASP A 169 5.57 5.29 0.68
CA ASP A 169 5.79 6.73 0.79
C ASP A 169 4.99 7.27 1.96
N TYR A 170 5.68 7.91 2.90
CA TYR A 170 5.04 8.58 4.01
C TYR A 170 5.41 10.05 4.03
N ARG A 171 4.40 10.91 4.13
CA ARG A 171 4.59 12.35 4.15
C ARG A 171 3.76 13.01 5.24
N VAL A 172 4.40 13.96 5.98
CA VAL A 172 3.70 14.84 6.92
C VAL A 172 3.66 16.25 6.34
N ARG A 173 2.49 16.89 6.36
CA ARG A 173 2.23 18.22 5.81
C ARG A 173 1.57 19.15 6.82
N GLY A 174 1.77 20.45 6.63
CA GLY A 174 1.20 21.47 7.50
C GLY A 174 2.06 21.73 8.74
N PHE A 175 1.46 22.30 9.75
CA PHE A 175 2.06 22.47 11.07
C PHE A 175 0.98 22.52 12.15
N THR A 176 1.35 22.10 13.34
CA THR A 176 0.55 22.32 14.57
C THR A 176 1.33 23.21 15.52
N ARG A 177 0.74 23.59 16.67
CA ARG A 177 1.42 24.39 17.68
C ARG A 177 1.41 23.67 19.02
N ASP A 178 2.55 23.77 19.73
CA ASP A 178 2.60 23.37 21.13
C ASP A 178 1.90 24.40 22.05
N ILE A 179 1.75 24.09 23.33
CA ILE A 179 1.15 24.96 24.33
C ILE A 179 1.89 26.31 24.52
N TYR A 180 3.12 26.43 24.01
CA TYR A 180 3.93 27.66 24.03
C TYR A 180 3.83 28.45 22.72
N GLY A 181 3.02 27.99 21.75
CA GLY A 181 2.81 28.63 20.45
C GLY A 181 3.89 28.33 19.39
N ARG A 182 4.89 27.49 19.68
CA ARG A 182 5.91 27.10 18.70
C ARG A 182 5.29 26.19 17.64
N LYS A 183 5.67 26.39 16.37
CA LYS A 183 5.26 25.53 15.27
C LYS A 183 6.01 24.21 15.33
N LEU A 184 5.26 23.14 15.12
CA LEU A 184 5.75 21.77 14.96
C LEU A 184 5.29 21.29 13.58
N PHE A 185 6.22 20.81 12.78
CA PHE A 185 5.96 20.30 11.41
C PHE A 185 5.86 18.77 11.37
N ILE A 186 6.18 18.13 12.47
CA ILE A 186 5.97 16.71 12.73
C ILE A 186 5.65 16.54 14.23
N ASP A 187 4.76 15.60 14.56
CA ASP A 187 4.27 15.37 15.94
C ASP A 187 4.79 14.06 16.57
N HIS A 188 5.64 13.36 15.83
CA HIS A 188 6.24 12.10 16.27
C HIS A 188 7.70 12.00 15.80
N ASP A 189 8.47 11.16 16.46
CA ASP A 189 9.85 10.92 16.10
C ASP A 189 9.90 9.84 15.00
N LEU A 190 10.44 10.20 13.84
CA LEU A 190 10.53 9.34 12.67
C LEU A 190 11.86 9.58 11.97
N GLN A 191 12.70 8.57 11.89
CA GLN A 191 13.92 8.56 11.10
C GLN A 191 13.74 7.72 9.83
N SER A 192 12.97 6.66 9.91
CA SER A 192 12.66 5.78 8.80
C SER A 192 11.27 5.14 8.99
N ILE A 193 10.56 4.85 7.89
CA ILE A 193 9.34 4.03 7.91
C ILE A 193 9.63 2.66 8.56
N GLN A 194 10.85 2.15 8.40
CA GLN A 194 11.29 0.88 8.99
C GLN A 194 11.22 0.85 10.52
N ASP A 195 11.17 2.01 11.20
CA ASP A 195 11.03 2.09 12.67
C ASP A 195 9.65 1.60 13.15
N TYR A 196 8.68 1.54 12.23
CA TYR A 196 7.30 1.09 12.48
C TYR A 196 7.02 -0.34 11.99
N ILE A 197 8.05 -1.04 11.48
CA ILE A 197 7.93 -2.41 10.95
C ILE A 197 8.53 -3.39 11.96
N ASP A 198 7.79 -4.48 12.21
CA ASP A 198 8.24 -5.56 13.12
C ASP A 198 9.61 -6.12 12.69
N PRO A 199 10.53 -6.39 13.64
CA PRO A 199 11.83 -6.97 13.34
C PRO A 199 11.79 -8.30 12.57
N GLU A 200 10.78 -9.14 12.81
CA GLU A 200 10.64 -10.41 12.07
C GLU A 200 10.28 -10.19 10.60
N ILE A 201 9.39 -9.22 10.32
CA ILE A 201 9.08 -8.80 8.95
C ILE A 201 10.34 -8.27 8.26
N LYS A 202 11.12 -7.42 8.93
CA LYS A 202 12.38 -6.87 8.37
C LYS A 202 13.39 -7.95 7.98
N LYS A 203 13.39 -9.11 8.62
CA LYS A 203 14.28 -10.22 8.26
C LYS A 203 13.96 -10.78 6.87
N LYS A 204 12.69 -10.81 6.48
CA LYS A 204 12.21 -11.33 5.21
C LYS A 204 12.64 -10.45 4.03
N TYR A 205 12.73 -9.13 4.23
CA TYR A 205 12.94 -8.17 3.15
C TYR A 205 14.33 -7.55 3.15
N GLN A 206 14.88 -7.30 1.94
CA GLN A 206 15.89 -6.28 1.70
C GLN A 206 15.18 -4.94 1.66
N MET A 207 15.66 -3.94 2.43
CA MET A 207 15.01 -2.63 2.53
C MET A 207 15.99 -1.51 2.18
N ILE A 208 15.49 -0.48 1.49
CA ILE A 208 16.26 0.72 1.11
C ILE A 208 15.40 1.96 1.42
N ASP A 209 16.01 2.92 2.14
CA ASP A 209 15.38 4.22 2.41
C ASP A 209 15.93 5.30 1.48
N VAL A 210 15.04 6.18 1.02
CA VAL A 210 15.38 7.42 0.30
C VAL A 210 14.56 8.56 0.91
N ASN A 211 15.07 9.20 1.98
CA ASN A 211 14.32 10.16 2.77
C ASN A 211 14.73 11.61 2.44
N VAL A 212 13.75 12.51 2.43
CA VAL A 212 13.96 13.97 2.34
C VAL A 212 13.48 14.59 3.65
N TYR A 213 14.35 14.57 4.66
CA TYR A 213 14.00 14.95 6.04
C TYR A 213 13.48 16.38 6.18
N GLN A 214 14.03 17.33 5.39
CA GLN A 214 13.62 18.74 5.42
C GLN A 214 12.19 18.96 4.95
N GLU A 215 11.67 18.03 4.14
CA GLU A 215 10.33 18.06 3.57
C GLU A 215 9.37 17.09 4.28
N HIS A 216 9.85 16.39 5.30
CA HIS A 216 9.11 15.33 6.00
C HIS A 216 8.53 14.29 5.03
N ILE A 217 9.35 13.87 4.04
CA ILE A 217 9.08 12.81 3.08
C ILE A 217 9.98 11.64 3.38
N PHE A 218 9.38 10.50 3.56
CA PHE A 218 10.04 9.23 3.85
C PHE A 218 9.63 8.21 2.80
N HIS A 219 10.61 7.59 2.17
CA HIS A 219 10.41 6.59 1.14
C HIS A 219 11.19 5.33 1.48
N THR A 220 10.51 4.19 1.52
CA THR A 220 11.13 2.88 1.79
C THR A 220 10.69 1.88 0.73
N LYS A 221 11.66 1.20 0.14
CA LYS A 221 11.42 0.05 -0.76
C LYS A 221 11.83 -1.24 -0.08
N CYS A 222 11.00 -2.26 -0.24
CA CYS A 222 11.23 -3.61 0.27
C CYS A 222 11.19 -4.61 -0.88
N LYS A 223 12.11 -5.58 -0.88
CA LYS A 223 12.12 -6.72 -1.79
C LYS A 223 12.40 -7.99 -1.00
N VAL A 224 11.63 -9.04 -1.21
CA VAL A 224 11.82 -10.34 -0.56
C VAL A 224 13.22 -10.87 -0.87
N LYS A 225 13.96 -11.37 0.15
CA LYS A 225 15.35 -11.85 0.00
C LYS A 225 15.42 -13.21 -0.64
N GLU A 226 14.61 -14.14 -0.16
CA GLU A 226 14.58 -15.53 -0.58
C GLU A 226 13.21 -15.84 -1.17
N ALA A 227 13.20 -16.54 -2.28
CA ALA A 227 11.99 -16.91 -3.01
C ALA A 227 12.10 -18.38 -3.41
N ASP A 228 11.15 -19.22 -2.99
CA ASP A 228 11.04 -20.57 -3.52
C ASP A 228 10.36 -20.50 -4.89
N LEU A 229 10.98 -21.06 -5.92
CA LEU A 229 10.45 -21.00 -7.28
C LEU A 229 9.02 -21.56 -7.36
N ASP A 230 8.68 -22.60 -6.59
CA ASP A 230 7.34 -23.20 -6.63
C ASP A 230 6.24 -22.24 -6.19
N GLU A 231 6.55 -21.23 -5.37
CA GLU A 231 5.57 -20.17 -4.97
C GLU A 231 5.22 -19.22 -6.12
N TYR A 232 6.07 -19.20 -7.18
CA TYR A 232 5.91 -18.32 -8.34
C TYR A 232 5.37 -19.03 -9.58
N LEU A 233 5.10 -20.35 -9.50
CA LEU A 233 4.67 -21.13 -10.65
C LEU A 233 3.16 -21.37 -10.58
N PHE A 234 2.42 -20.87 -11.56
CA PHE A 234 0.98 -21.01 -11.62
C PHE A 234 0.58 -22.25 -12.41
N HIS A 235 -0.19 -23.18 -11.77
CA HIS A 235 -0.68 -24.45 -12.30
C HIS A 235 0.39 -25.51 -12.62
N PHE A 236 1.64 -25.35 -12.19
CA PHE A 236 2.70 -26.33 -12.32
C PHE A 236 3.77 -26.14 -11.25
N THR A 237 4.72 -27.09 -11.15
CA THR A 237 5.80 -27.07 -10.19
C THR A 237 7.15 -27.16 -10.89
N LYS A 238 8.24 -26.96 -10.16
CA LYS A 238 9.61 -27.15 -10.70
C LYS A 238 9.89 -28.59 -11.17
N ASP A 239 9.17 -29.57 -10.63
CA ASP A 239 9.31 -30.97 -11.02
C ASP A 239 8.70 -31.29 -12.40
N ASP A 240 7.82 -30.41 -12.90
CA ASP A 240 7.17 -30.53 -14.21
C ASP A 240 7.98 -29.93 -15.37
N ILE A 241 9.20 -29.43 -15.08
CA ILE A 241 10.03 -28.72 -16.04
C ILE A 241 11.49 -29.18 -15.99
N SER A 242 12.21 -28.98 -17.10
CA SER A 242 13.62 -29.32 -17.16
C SER A 242 14.49 -28.34 -16.33
N PRO A 243 15.69 -28.78 -15.88
CA PRO A 243 16.61 -27.87 -15.17
C PRO A 243 16.99 -26.62 -15.96
N LYS A 244 16.96 -26.68 -17.28
CA LYS A 244 17.21 -25.54 -18.17
C LYS A 244 16.04 -24.53 -18.10
N GLU A 245 14.82 -25.01 -18.08
CA GLU A 245 13.62 -24.18 -17.91
C GLU A 245 13.57 -23.56 -16.52
N VAL A 246 13.87 -24.33 -15.46
CA VAL A 246 14.02 -23.80 -14.10
C VAL A 246 14.93 -22.58 -14.08
N ALA A 247 16.15 -22.72 -14.64
CA ALA A 247 17.12 -21.63 -14.68
C ALA A 247 16.61 -20.42 -15.49
N ALA A 248 15.95 -20.66 -16.62
CA ALA A 248 15.42 -19.60 -17.48
C ALA A 248 14.26 -18.84 -16.82
N ILE A 249 13.33 -19.54 -16.18
CA ILE A 249 12.19 -18.94 -15.46
C ILE A 249 12.70 -18.16 -14.25
N THR A 250 13.59 -18.75 -13.45
CA THR A 250 14.20 -18.05 -12.30
C THR A 250 14.89 -16.74 -12.72
N ALA A 251 15.62 -16.76 -13.84
CA ALA A 251 16.27 -15.56 -14.36
C ALA A 251 15.26 -14.48 -14.77
N LYS A 252 14.12 -14.86 -15.39
CA LYS A 252 13.04 -13.93 -15.76
C LYS A 252 12.39 -13.31 -14.52
N LEU A 253 12.00 -14.14 -13.54
CA LEU A 253 11.37 -13.67 -12.29
C LEU A 253 12.31 -12.75 -11.51
N ASN A 254 13.59 -13.09 -11.39
CA ASN A 254 14.57 -12.23 -10.71
C ASN A 254 14.75 -10.90 -11.44
N LYS A 255 14.80 -10.94 -12.80
CA LYS A 255 14.89 -9.72 -13.59
C LYS A 255 13.68 -8.81 -13.35
N GLU A 256 12.46 -9.35 -13.41
CA GLU A 256 11.22 -8.61 -13.17
C GLU A 256 11.20 -7.98 -11.77
N ARG A 257 11.52 -8.76 -10.75
CA ARG A 257 11.60 -8.27 -9.37
C ARG A 257 12.62 -7.14 -9.21
N ASP A 258 13.78 -7.27 -9.86
CA ASP A 258 14.81 -6.23 -9.81
C ASP A 258 14.40 -4.97 -10.58
N GLU A 259 13.78 -5.11 -11.75
CA GLU A 259 13.29 -3.99 -12.55
C GLU A 259 12.23 -3.18 -11.80
N ILE A 260 11.26 -3.84 -11.15
CA ILE A 260 10.25 -3.19 -10.30
C ILE A 260 10.92 -2.53 -9.08
N PHE A 261 11.78 -3.26 -8.36
CA PHE A 261 12.42 -2.74 -7.15
C PHE A 261 13.31 -1.53 -7.41
N TYR A 262 14.09 -1.54 -8.49
CA TYR A 262 14.97 -0.42 -8.85
C TYR A 262 14.29 0.64 -9.71
N GLY A 263 13.09 0.37 -10.25
CA GLY A 263 12.33 1.30 -11.10
C GLY A 263 13.01 1.59 -12.44
N ARG A 264 13.69 0.59 -13.03
CA ARG A 264 14.37 0.70 -14.31
C ARG A 264 14.53 -0.66 -14.99
N ASN A 265 14.52 -0.67 -16.32
CA ASN A 265 14.77 -1.89 -17.09
C ASN A 265 16.25 -2.31 -17.04
N PHE A 266 16.50 -3.62 -16.91
CA PHE A 266 17.82 -4.21 -17.01
C PHE A 266 17.99 -4.90 -18.38
N GLY A 267 18.96 -4.45 -19.18
CA GLY A 267 19.34 -5.07 -20.46
C GLY A 267 18.56 -4.60 -21.68
N ALA A 268 17.69 -3.59 -21.60
CA ALA A 268 17.32 -2.79 -22.73
C ALA A 268 18.44 -1.79 -23.02
N GLN A 269 18.93 -1.72 -24.26
CA GLN A 269 19.62 -0.51 -24.72
C GLN A 269 18.66 0.67 -24.43
N GLU A 270 19.16 1.68 -23.72
CA GLU A 270 18.42 2.92 -23.53
C GLU A 270 17.92 3.35 -24.91
N ALA A 271 16.63 3.17 -25.18
CA ALA A 271 15.98 3.87 -26.26
C ALA A 271 16.07 5.33 -25.84
N ALA A 272 16.95 6.06 -26.49
CA ALA A 272 17.07 7.48 -26.30
C ALA A 272 15.67 8.08 -26.46
N TYR A 273 15.21 8.74 -25.42
CA TYR A 273 14.07 9.63 -25.53
C TYR A 273 14.57 10.83 -26.35
N ASP A 274 14.27 10.80 -27.68
CA ASP A 274 14.35 11.96 -28.55
C ASP A 274 13.11 12.85 -28.36
#